data_a840299e91b3b0a54dfbce6349c03c46
#
_entry.id   a840299e91b3b0a54dfbce6349c03c46
#
_cell.length_a   1.000
_cell.length_b   1.000
_cell.length_c   1.000
_cell.angle_alpha   90.00
_cell.angle_beta   90.00
_cell.angle_gamma   90.00
#
_symmetry.space_group_name_H-M   'P 1'
#
loop_
_entity.id
_entity.type
_entity.pdbx_description
1 polymer ?
#
loop_
_entity_poly.entity_id
_entity_poly.type
_entity_poly.pdbx_seq_one_letter_code
_entity_poly.pdbx_strand_id
1 'polypeptide(L)'
;MKILHIGQMIGGLDIYIRNSIIYNNVEDNEYVIVCGKDDKHQLVIRNGVEVKEYPISLFRSLNPLNDLKALMEAVKIIRKEKPDVIHCHSAKGGIIGRTAGWITGVKTFYTPHAFSYLCTPSRLKRWVFMTIERLTRFKTYVLACSESEQEMAIREVGYSEEHALVWHNAVPDSSLERGKMVDISEPYACYIGRPCYQKNPLFLLDVIKKVKDKDCNLKFILLGVGYHSPELEAMKAKMHELG
;
A
#
# COMPACT_ATOMS: atom_id res chain seq x y z
N MET A 1 20.67 4.63 12.93
CA MET A 1 19.77 5.64 12.32
C MET A 1 18.35 5.39 12.80
N LYS A 2 17.60 6.44 13.16
CA LYS A 2 16.19 6.29 13.58
C LYS A 2 15.25 6.56 12.41
N ILE A 3 14.43 5.59 12.06
CA ILE A 3 13.49 5.62 10.93
C ILE A 3 12.06 5.65 11.48
N LEU A 4 11.26 6.62 11.07
CA LEU A 4 9.87 6.72 11.46
C LEU A 4 8.97 6.41 10.26
N HIS A 5 8.22 5.30 10.33
CA HIS A 5 7.22 4.94 9.34
C HIS A 5 5.87 5.59 9.64
N ILE A 6 5.21 6.14 8.61
CA ILE A 6 3.84 6.69 8.73
C ILE A 6 2.94 6.01 7.71
N GLY A 7 1.92 5.27 8.16
CA GLY A 7 0.96 4.60 7.28
C GLY A 7 -0.10 3.84 8.07
N GLN A 8 -1.19 3.47 7.40
CA GLN A 8 -2.18 2.60 8.00
C GLN A 8 -1.68 1.15 7.97
N MET A 9 -1.53 0.54 9.13
CA MET A 9 -1.07 -0.85 9.28
C MET A 9 -2.22 -1.83 8.94
N ILE A 10 -2.60 -1.88 7.64
CA ILE A 10 -3.72 -2.67 7.14
C ILE A 10 -3.30 -3.45 5.88
N GLY A 11 -3.53 -4.77 5.89
CA GLY A 11 -3.33 -5.63 4.73
C GLY A 11 -1.91 -5.64 4.20
N GLY A 12 -1.71 -5.46 2.89
CA GLY A 12 -0.39 -5.50 2.26
C GLY A 12 0.57 -4.43 2.77
N LEU A 13 0.06 -3.29 3.23
CA LEU A 13 0.91 -2.23 3.78
C LEU A 13 1.48 -2.60 5.16
N ASP A 14 0.69 -3.24 6.01
CA ASP A 14 1.18 -3.79 7.28
C ASP A 14 2.33 -4.78 7.02
N ILE A 15 2.13 -5.72 6.10
CA ILE A 15 3.16 -6.70 5.73
C ILE A 15 4.43 -6.00 5.19
N TYR A 16 4.26 -4.99 4.34
CA TYR A 16 5.39 -4.25 3.77
C TYR A 16 6.22 -3.54 4.85
N ILE A 17 5.57 -2.77 5.72
CA ILE A 17 6.25 -2.03 6.81
C ILE A 17 6.93 -3.02 7.76
N ARG A 18 6.22 -4.08 8.15
CA ARG A 18 6.73 -5.15 9.01
C ARG A 18 7.97 -5.80 8.42
N ASN A 19 7.92 -6.22 7.16
CA ASN A 19 9.05 -6.83 6.48
C ASN A 19 10.23 -5.87 6.35
N SER A 20 9.98 -4.60 6.03
CA SER A 20 11.04 -3.57 5.94
C SER A 20 11.77 -3.38 7.27
N ILE A 21 11.10 -3.60 8.39
CA ILE A 21 11.67 -3.47 9.73
C ILE A 21 12.38 -4.77 10.15
N ILE A 22 11.70 -5.90 10.05
CA ILE A 22 12.17 -7.19 10.60
C ILE A 22 13.37 -7.71 9.80
N TYR A 23 13.31 -7.61 8.47
CA TYR A 23 14.33 -8.16 7.57
C TYR A 23 15.40 -7.15 7.14
N ASN A 24 15.40 -5.95 7.73
CA ASN A 24 16.49 -5.02 7.49
C ASN A 24 17.77 -5.53 8.14
N ASN A 25 18.84 -5.67 7.35
CA ASN A 25 20.12 -6.20 7.79
C ASN A 25 21.05 -5.18 8.50
N VAL A 26 20.61 -3.93 8.64
CA VAL A 26 21.34 -2.91 9.40
C VAL A 26 20.90 -2.97 10.86
N GLU A 27 21.72 -3.57 11.71
CA GLU A 27 21.37 -3.88 13.11
C GLU A 27 21.09 -2.63 13.96
N ASP A 28 21.87 -1.58 13.79
CA ASP A 28 21.80 -0.34 14.58
C ASP A 28 20.65 0.59 14.22
N ASN A 29 19.75 0.19 13.33
CA ASN A 29 18.58 1.00 13.01
C ASN A 29 17.50 0.88 14.09
N GLU A 30 17.04 2.03 14.57
CA GLU A 30 15.86 2.16 15.42
C GLU A 30 14.62 2.46 14.55
N TYR A 31 13.49 1.91 14.94
CA TYR A 31 12.24 2.11 14.21
C TYR A 31 11.14 2.62 15.12
N VAL A 32 10.32 3.49 14.54
CA VAL A 32 9.09 4.00 15.14
C VAL A 32 7.98 3.90 14.10
N ILE A 33 6.79 3.47 14.49
CA ILE A 33 5.63 3.37 13.63
C ILE A 33 4.59 4.39 14.08
N VAL A 34 4.05 5.15 13.14
CA VAL A 34 2.87 6.00 13.32
C VAL A 34 1.74 5.41 12.47
N CYS A 35 0.74 4.85 13.13
CA CYS A 35 -0.35 4.09 12.52
C CYS A 35 -1.72 4.73 12.74
N GLY A 36 -2.77 4.18 12.15
CA GLY A 36 -4.14 4.59 12.41
C GLY A 36 -4.67 4.04 13.73
N LYS A 37 -5.51 4.81 14.45
CA LYS A 37 -6.12 4.36 15.71
C LYS A 37 -7.00 3.13 15.58
N ASP A 38 -7.59 2.93 14.41
CA ASP A 38 -8.49 1.81 14.12
C ASP A 38 -7.76 0.64 13.43
N ASP A 39 -6.44 0.75 13.26
CA ASP A 39 -5.64 -0.30 12.63
C ASP A 39 -5.59 -1.52 13.57
N LYS A 40 -5.95 -2.67 13.02
CA LYS A 40 -5.90 -3.95 13.74
C LYS A 40 -4.75 -4.77 13.18
N HIS A 41 -3.61 -4.69 13.80
CA HIS A 41 -2.41 -5.44 13.43
C HIS A 41 -1.72 -6.01 14.68
N GLN A 42 -0.83 -6.95 14.46
CA GLN A 42 0.01 -7.47 15.53
C GLN A 42 1.18 -6.52 15.77
N LEU A 43 1.69 -6.47 16.99
CA LEU A 43 2.88 -5.70 17.32
C LEU A 43 4.06 -6.14 16.45
N VAL A 44 4.88 -5.17 16.05
CA VAL A 44 6.10 -5.45 15.30
C VAL A 44 7.23 -5.69 16.30
N ILE A 45 7.82 -6.88 16.23
CA ILE A 45 8.95 -7.27 17.10
C ILE A 45 10.19 -7.41 16.20
N ARG A 46 11.27 -6.72 16.57
CA ARG A 46 12.57 -6.84 15.92
C ARG A 46 13.64 -7.22 16.95
N ASN A 47 14.40 -8.28 16.69
CA ASN A 47 15.45 -8.77 17.59
C ASN A 47 14.98 -8.96 19.04
N GLY A 48 13.74 -9.45 19.23
CA GLY A 48 13.13 -9.63 20.53
C GLY A 48 12.63 -8.36 21.24
N VAL A 49 12.72 -7.20 20.59
CA VAL A 49 12.27 -5.91 21.13
C VAL A 49 11.05 -5.42 20.35
N GLU A 50 10.03 -4.98 21.08
CA GLU A 50 8.85 -4.37 20.48
C GLU A 50 9.18 -3.02 19.87
N VAL A 51 8.77 -2.83 18.61
CA VAL A 51 8.91 -1.55 17.92
C VAL A 51 7.86 -0.58 18.45
N LYS A 52 8.31 0.62 18.78
CA LYS A 52 7.46 1.65 19.36
C LYS A 52 6.42 2.14 18.36
N GLU A 53 5.17 2.13 18.75
CA GLU A 53 4.03 2.52 17.90
C GLU A 53 3.25 3.70 18.49
N TYR A 54 2.75 4.56 17.60
CA TYR A 54 1.94 5.71 17.92
C TYR A 54 0.66 5.72 17.10
N PRO A 55 -0.49 5.33 17.66
CA PRO A 55 -1.76 5.45 16.97
C PRO A 55 -2.21 6.91 16.89
N ILE A 56 -2.46 7.41 15.67
CA ILE A 56 -2.97 8.76 15.41
C ILE A 56 -4.33 8.73 14.71
N SER A 57 -4.96 9.90 14.53
CA SER A 57 -6.28 10.04 13.89
C SER A 57 -6.22 9.83 12.36
N LEU A 58 -5.46 8.83 11.90
CA LEU A 58 -5.27 8.47 10.49
C LEU A 58 -6.34 7.46 10.06
N PHE A 59 -7.47 7.94 9.56
CA PHE A 59 -8.59 7.12 9.12
C PHE A 59 -8.63 6.98 7.59
N ARG A 60 -9.27 5.93 7.10
CA ARG A 60 -9.42 5.67 5.67
C ARG A 60 -10.31 6.69 4.95
N SER A 61 -11.33 7.18 5.64
CA SER A 61 -12.27 8.19 5.12
C SER A 61 -11.61 9.56 4.98
N LEU A 62 -12.00 10.31 3.95
CA LEU A 62 -11.60 11.71 3.82
C LEU A 62 -12.39 12.56 4.81
N ASN A 63 -11.73 13.13 5.79
CA ASN A 63 -12.30 14.05 6.75
C ASN A 63 -11.25 15.12 7.11
N PRO A 64 -11.41 16.36 6.62
CA PRO A 64 -10.41 17.42 6.81
C PRO A 64 -10.04 17.69 8.26
N LEU A 65 -11.00 17.58 9.19
CA LEU A 65 -10.73 17.80 10.62
C LEU A 65 -9.88 16.69 11.21
N ASN A 66 -10.19 15.44 10.90
CA ASN A 66 -9.38 14.30 11.32
C ASN A 66 -8.01 14.32 10.67
N ASP A 67 -7.92 14.73 9.41
CA ASP A 67 -6.66 14.81 8.67
C ASP A 67 -5.75 15.90 9.23
N LEU A 68 -6.31 17.06 9.60
CA LEU A 68 -5.57 18.11 10.30
C LEU A 68 -5.10 17.65 11.68
N LYS A 69 -5.97 16.95 12.43
CA LYS A 69 -5.61 16.36 13.73
C LYS A 69 -4.49 15.34 13.58
N ALA A 70 -4.57 14.42 12.61
CA ALA A 70 -3.53 13.44 12.32
C ALA A 70 -2.19 14.13 11.98
N LEU A 71 -2.22 15.21 11.20
CA LEU A 71 -1.03 15.99 10.89
C LEU A 71 -0.38 16.59 12.16
N MET A 72 -1.19 17.22 13.03
CA MET A 72 -0.69 17.79 14.29
C MET A 72 -0.12 16.70 15.22
N GLU A 73 -0.80 15.56 15.34
CA GLU A 73 -0.33 14.40 16.10
C GLU A 73 1.02 13.89 15.52
N ALA A 74 1.14 13.73 14.20
CA ALA A 74 2.36 13.30 13.53
C ALA A 74 3.52 14.29 13.77
N VAL A 75 3.32 15.60 13.60
CA VAL A 75 4.33 16.62 13.87
C VAL A 75 4.82 16.57 15.32
N LYS A 76 3.90 16.40 16.29
CA LYS A 76 4.25 16.27 17.72
C LYS A 76 5.11 15.02 17.97
N ILE A 77 4.78 13.89 17.35
CA ILE A 77 5.54 12.65 17.48
C ILE A 77 6.92 12.80 16.85
N ILE A 78 7.02 13.35 15.64
CA ILE A 78 8.30 13.58 14.96
C ILE A 78 9.23 14.47 15.82
N ARG A 79 8.71 15.55 16.39
CA ARG A 79 9.49 16.44 17.29
C ARG A 79 9.93 15.73 18.57
N LYS A 80 9.12 14.80 19.10
CA LYS A 80 9.45 14.00 20.29
C LYS A 80 10.50 12.94 19.99
N GLU A 81 10.30 12.17 18.92
CA GLU A 81 11.15 11.02 18.56
C GLU A 81 12.43 11.42 17.86
N LYS A 82 12.46 12.60 17.21
CA LYS A 82 13.59 13.15 16.47
C LYS A 82 14.21 12.13 15.50
N PRO A 83 13.41 11.56 14.58
CA PRO A 83 13.92 10.59 13.63
C PRO A 83 14.89 11.25 12.65
N ASP A 84 15.86 10.47 12.16
CA ASP A 84 16.77 10.90 11.09
C ASP A 84 16.04 10.98 9.74
N VAL A 85 15.08 10.08 9.53
CA VAL A 85 14.27 10.00 8.32
C VAL A 85 12.82 9.61 8.62
N ILE A 86 11.92 10.10 7.77
CA ILE A 86 10.51 9.69 7.73
C ILE A 86 10.30 8.86 6.46
N HIS A 87 9.65 7.70 6.58
CA HIS A 87 9.18 6.92 5.45
C HIS A 87 7.66 6.84 5.52
N CYS A 88 6.97 7.56 4.64
CA CYS A 88 5.52 7.60 4.61
C CYS A 88 4.96 6.76 3.46
N HIS A 89 3.79 6.15 3.69
CA HIS A 89 3.24 5.11 2.84
C HIS A 89 1.80 5.37 2.43
N SER A 90 1.47 4.97 1.20
CA SER A 90 0.14 5.10 0.59
C SER A 90 -0.36 6.55 0.52
N ALA A 91 -1.53 6.78 -0.05
CA ALA A 91 -2.04 8.12 -0.30
C ALA A 91 -2.12 8.97 0.98
N LYS A 92 -2.81 8.46 2.01
CA LYS A 92 -3.11 9.26 3.20
C LYS A 92 -1.92 9.41 4.13
N GLY A 93 -1.20 8.33 4.41
CA GLY A 93 0.05 8.38 5.15
C GLY A 93 1.10 9.21 4.42
N GLY A 94 1.10 9.15 3.08
CA GLY A 94 1.95 9.97 2.23
C GLY A 94 1.68 11.47 2.34
N ILE A 95 0.41 11.90 2.31
CA ILE A 95 0.06 13.32 2.47
C ILE A 95 0.45 13.82 3.86
N ILE A 96 0.05 13.09 4.92
CA ILE A 96 0.36 13.47 6.30
C ILE A 96 1.86 13.45 6.56
N GLY A 97 2.55 12.39 6.14
CA GLY A 97 3.99 12.23 6.37
C GLY A 97 4.84 13.24 5.62
N ARG A 98 4.56 13.49 4.33
CA ARG A 98 5.28 14.50 3.54
C ARG A 98 5.07 15.91 4.10
N THR A 99 3.83 16.25 4.48
CA THR A 99 3.52 17.56 5.08
C THR A 99 4.18 17.70 6.45
N ALA A 100 4.12 16.68 7.30
CA ALA A 100 4.76 16.70 8.61
C ALA A 100 6.30 16.79 8.49
N GLY A 101 6.89 16.05 7.54
CA GLY A 101 8.32 16.12 7.25
C GLY A 101 8.76 17.51 6.78
N TRP A 102 7.98 18.14 5.90
CA TRP A 102 8.22 19.52 5.47
C TRP A 102 8.15 20.51 6.64
N ILE A 103 7.14 20.40 7.52
CA ILE A 103 7.00 21.28 8.71
C ILE A 103 8.15 21.09 9.70
N THR A 104 8.65 19.88 9.86
CA THR A 104 9.68 19.53 10.84
C THR A 104 11.10 19.61 10.30
N GLY A 105 11.26 19.73 8.96
CA GLY A 105 12.56 19.74 8.29
C GLY A 105 13.24 18.38 8.21
N VAL A 106 12.55 17.27 8.52
CA VAL A 106 13.11 15.92 8.50
C VAL A 106 13.08 15.37 7.08
N LYS A 107 14.18 14.74 6.65
CA LYS A 107 14.28 14.08 5.34
C LYS A 107 13.19 13.02 5.18
N THR A 108 12.40 13.13 4.11
CA THR A 108 11.20 12.31 3.95
C THR A 108 11.24 11.51 2.67
N PHE A 109 10.93 10.21 2.79
CA PHE A 109 10.72 9.26 1.71
C PHE A 109 9.23 8.91 1.64
N TYR A 110 8.75 8.67 0.43
CA TYR A 110 7.35 8.33 0.17
C TYR A 110 7.25 7.13 -0.76
N THR A 111 6.52 6.10 -0.33
CA THR A 111 6.14 4.97 -1.19
C THR A 111 4.64 5.00 -1.44
N PRO A 112 4.19 5.25 -2.69
CA PRO A 112 2.77 5.34 -3.04
C PRO A 112 2.01 4.03 -2.87
N HIS A 113 2.61 2.90 -3.20
CA HIS A 113 1.96 1.58 -3.33
C HIS A 113 0.78 1.63 -4.31
N ALA A 114 1.01 2.15 -5.48
CA ALA A 114 0.08 2.65 -6.48
C ALA A 114 -0.53 4.01 -6.13
N PHE A 115 -0.28 4.99 -6.98
CA PHE A 115 -0.82 6.34 -6.81
C PHE A 115 -2.35 6.34 -6.73
N SER A 116 -2.90 7.13 -5.81
CA SER A 116 -4.35 7.18 -5.53
C SER A 116 -5.21 7.57 -6.74
N TYR A 117 -4.68 8.39 -7.64
CA TYR A 117 -5.39 8.80 -8.85
C TYR A 117 -5.62 7.66 -9.84
N LEU A 118 -4.90 6.54 -9.72
CA LEU A 118 -5.11 5.32 -10.52
C LEU A 118 -6.24 4.44 -9.98
N CYS A 119 -6.65 4.66 -8.73
CA CYS A 119 -7.61 3.79 -8.03
C CYS A 119 -9.07 4.23 -8.22
N THR A 120 -9.36 5.19 -9.10
CA THR A 120 -10.72 5.72 -9.32
C THR A 120 -11.07 5.86 -10.79
N PRO A 121 -12.29 5.45 -11.21
CA PRO A 121 -12.79 5.68 -12.56
C PRO A 121 -13.22 7.15 -12.79
N SER A 122 -13.48 7.92 -11.74
CA SER A 122 -13.95 9.29 -11.83
C SER A 122 -12.85 10.26 -12.28
N ARG A 123 -13.03 10.90 -13.43
CA ARG A 123 -12.08 11.90 -13.98
C ARG A 123 -11.85 13.05 -13.00
N LEU A 124 -12.89 13.52 -12.32
CA LEU A 124 -12.79 14.62 -11.34
C LEU A 124 -11.95 14.17 -10.11
N LYS A 125 -12.26 12.98 -9.54
CA LYS A 125 -11.47 12.45 -8.42
C LYS A 125 -10.03 12.21 -8.81
N ARG A 126 -9.78 11.69 -10.02
CA ARG A 126 -8.43 11.51 -10.56
C ARG A 126 -7.67 12.82 -10.61
N TRP A 127 -8.31 13.87 -11.12
CA TRP A 127 -7.70 15.21 -11.17
C TRP A 127 -7.39 15.76 -9.78
N VAL A 128 -8.33 15.63 -8.82
CA VAL A 128 -8.13 16.06 -7.42
C VAL A 128 -6.95 15.30 -6.78
N PHE A 129 -6.93 13.98 -6.90
CA PHE A 129 -5.85 13.17 -6.32
C PHE A 129 -4.49 13.49 -6.95
N MET A 130 -4.44 13.66 -8.27
CA MET A 130 -3.23 14.08 -8.96
C MET A 130 -2.74 15.46 -8.48
N THR A 131 -3.66 16.39 -8.30
CA THR A 131 -3.34 17.75 -7.80
C THR A 131 -2.77 17.67 -6.39
N ILE A 132 -3.36 16.87 -5.51
CA ILE A 132 -2.84 16.64 -4.15
C ILE A 132 -1.44 16.04 -4.19
N GLU A 133 -1.22 15.00 -5.01
CA GLU A 133 0.12 14.39 -5.15
C GLU A 133 1.17 15.41 -5.59
N ARG A 134 0.84 16.27 -6.55
CA ARG A 134 1.73 17.34 -7.04
C ARG A 134 2.03 18.40 -5.99
N LEU A 135 1.01 18.85 -5.27
CA LEU A 135 1.15 19.90 -4.24
C LEU A 135 1.91 19.43 -3.01
N THR A 136 1.74 18.16 -2.62
CA THR A 136 2.38 17.60 -1.42
C THR A 136 3.73 16.93 -1.69
N ARG A 137 4.27 17.05 -2.90
CA ARG A 137 5.59 16.54 -3.29
C ARG A 137 6.72 17.11 -2.40
N PHE A 138 6.67 18.40 -2.12
CA PHE A 138 7.71 19.14 -1.38
C PHE A 138 9.14 18.77 -1.86
N LYS A 139 10.12 18.72 -0.94
CA LYS A 139 11.48 18.22 -1.18
C LYS A 139 11.61 16.75 -0.70
N THR A 140 10.67 15.90 -1.09
CA THR A 140 10.66 14.49 -0.67
C THR A 140 11.18 13.58 -1.78
N TYR A 141 11.66 12.41 -1.38
CA TYR A 141 12.05 11.36 -2.31
C TYR A 141 10.89 10.39 -2.46
N VAL A 142 10.53 10.01 -3.69
CA VAL A 142 9.63 8.90 -3.91
C VAL A 142 10.44 7.60 -4.06
N LEU A 143 10.02 6.57 -3.33
CA LEU A 143 10.52 5.20 -3.46
C LEU A 143 9.44 4.39 -4.19
N ALA A 144 9.54 4.33 -5.50
CA ALA A 144 8.59 3.64 -6.36
C ALA A 144 8.79 2.12 -6.25
N CYS A 145 7.71 1.35 -6.21
CA CYS A 145 7.78 -0.11 -6.14
C CYS A 145 8.15 -0.79 -7.47
N SER A 146 8.19 -0.01 -8.56
CA SER A 146 8.57 -0.47 -9.91
C SER A 146 9.04 0.70 -10.76
N GLU A 147 9.72 0.39 -11.88
CA GLU A 147 10.15 1.38 -12.88
C GLU A 147 8.94 2.13 -13.46
N SER A 148 7.83 1.44 -13.70
CA SER A 148 6.61 2.09 -14.21
C SER A 148 6.01 3.08 -13.21
N GLU A 149 6.08 2.81 -11.91
CA GLU A 149 5.65 3.75 -10.87
C GLU A 149 6.62 4.93 -10.75
N GLN A 150 7.94 4.69 -10.92
CA GLN A 150 8.95 5.75 -11.01
C GLN A 150 8.68 6.66 -12.20
N GLU A 151 8.44 6.09 -13.37
CA GLU A 151 8.12 6.86 -14.58
C GLU A 151 6.88 7.73 -14.39
N MET A 152 5.82 7.21 -13.77
CA MET A 152 4.64 7.99 -13.40
C MET A 152 4.97 9.09 -12.39
N ALA A 153 5.81 8.83 -11.39
CA ALA A 153 6.25 9.84 -10.44
C ALA A 153 6.94 11.02 -11.14
N ILE A 154 7.80 10.73 -12.12
CA ILE A 154 8.52 11.76 -12.88
C ILE A 154 7.58 12.47 -13.85
N ARG A 155 6.90 11.75 -14.74
CA ARG A 155 6.15 12.33 -15.86
C ARG A 155 4.81 12.92 -15.45
N GLU A 156 4.10 12.27 -14.53
CA GLU A 156 2.75 12.68 -14.17
C GLU A 156 2.72 13.53 -12.90
N VAL A 157 3.43 13.12 -11.85
CA VAL A 157 3.45 13.84 -10.57
C VAL A 157 4.46 14.99 -10.61
N GLY A 158 5.57 14.84 -11.34
CA GLY A 158 6.61 15.85 -11.56
C GLY A 158 7.72 15.82 -10.52
N TYR A 159 8.11 14.65 -10.02
CA TYR A 159 9.38 14.47 -9.32
C TYR A 159 10.54 14.63 -10.32
N SER A 160 11.69 15.11 -9.85
CA SER A 160 12.92 15.01 -10.63
C SER A 160 13.48 13.58 -10.58
N GLU A 161 14.27 13.19 -11.56
CA GLU A 161 14.91 11.87 -11.60
C GLU A 161 15.72 11.58 -10.34
N GLU A 162 16.41 12.57 -9.79
CA GLU A 162 17.19 12.47 -8.56
C GLU A 162 16.33 12.19 -7.31
N HIS A 163 15.03 12.54 -7.35
CA HIS A 163 14.09 12.34 -6.25
C HIS A 163 13.12 11.19 -6.47
N ALA A 164 13.22 10.50 -7.59
CA ALA A 164 12.39 9.33 -7.92
C ALA A 164 13.28 8.08 -8.01
N LEU A 165 13.28 7.29 -6.94
CA LEU A 165 14.09 6.09 -6.83
C LEU A 165 13.21 4.85 -6.95
N VAL A 166 13.74 3.75 -7.47
CA VAL A 166 13.06 2.45 -7.47
C VAL A 166 13.49 1.67 -6.23
N TRP A 167 12.50 1.16 -5.51
CA TRP A 167 12.66 0.30 -4.36
C TRP A 167 11.67 -0.86 -4.46
N HIS A 168 12.10 -1.93 -5.09
CA HIS A 168 11.24 -3.09 -5.32
C HIS A 168 10.72 -3.70 -4.03
N ASN A 169 9.48 -4.20 -4.09
CA ASN A 169 8.95 -5.00 -3.00
C ASN A 169 9.75 -6.30 -2.86
N ALA A 170 10.03 -6.68 -1.62
CA ALA A 170 10.70 -7.92 -1.30
C ALA A 170 9.82 -8.79 -0.39
N VAL A 171 10.05 -10.08 -0.47
CA VAL A 171 9.49 -11.08 0.44
C VAL A 171 10.66 -11.81 1.09
N PRO A 172 10.49 -12.33 2.32
CA PRO A 172 11.51 -13.14 2.95
C PRO A 172 11.85 -14.37 2.09
N ASP A 173 13.12 -14.70 1.97
CA ASP A 173 13.60 -15.90 1.25
C ASP A 173 13.24 -17.19 2.00
N SER A 174 13.00 -17.05 3.27
CA SER A 174 12.68 -18.18 4.11
C SER A 174 11.28 -18.68 3.93
N SER A 175 11.23 -19.95 3.80
CA SER A 175 10.20 -20.72 4.48
C SER A 175 8.82 -20.09 4.37
N LEU A 176 8.34 -20.07 3.21
CA LEU A 176 7.00 -20.54 3.03
C LEU A 176 6.97 -21.88 3.77
N GLU A 177 6.65 -21.88 5.06
CA GLU A 177 6.09 -23.06 5.69
C GLU A 177 5.02 -23.51 4.70
N ARG A 178 5.33 -24.55 3.97
CA ARG A 178 4.40 -25.08 2.98
C ARG A 178 3.21 -25.53 3.79
N GLY A 179 2.17 -24.67 3.79
CA GLY A 179 0.88 -25.04 4.33
C GLY A 179 0.46 -26.34 3.67
N LYS A 180 -0.52 -27.03 4.21
CA LYS A 180 -1.05 -28.23 3.59
C LYS A 180 -1.33 -27.94 2.13
N MET A 181 -0.56 -28.54 1.24
CA MET A 181 -0.78 -28.42 -0.20
C MET A 181 -2.18 -28.96 -0.47
N VAL A 182 -3.03 -28.14 -1.08
CA VAL A 182 -4.25 -28.62 -1.67
C VAL A 182 -3.84 -29.43 -2.90
N ASP A 183 -4.12 -30.73 -2.89
CA ASP A 183 -3.86 -31.57 -4.05
C ASP A 183 -4.82 -31.20 -5.17
N ILE A 184 -4.34 -30.41 -6.12
CA ILE A 184 -5.07 -30.06 -7.33
C ILE A 184 -4.42 -30.85 -8.46
N SER A 185 -4.99 -31.96 -8.79
CA SER A 185 -4.49 -32.89 -9.82
C SER A 185 -4.60 -32.36 -11.26
N GLU A 186 -5.40 -31.32 -11.49
CA GLU A 186 -5.62 -30.73 -12.81
C GLU A 186 -4.92 -29.37 -12.96
N PRO A 187 -4.55 -28.97 -14.18
CA PRO A 187 -4.00 -27.64 -14.44
C PRO A 187 -4.94 -26.54 -13.95
N TYR A 188 -4.38 -25.55 -13.28
CA TYR A 188 -5.16 -24.40 -12.80
C TYR A 188 -4.42 -23.08 -12.97
N ALA A 189 -5.19 -22.01 -13.11
CA ALA A 189 -4.71 -20.63 -12.99
C ALA A 189 -5.20 -20.02 -11.67
N CYS A 190 -4.33 -19.31 -10.96
CA CYS A 190 -4.67 -18.71 -9.70
C CYS A 190 -4.69 -17.17 -9.83
N TYR A 191 -5.77 -16.56 -9.37
CA TYR A 191 -5.86 -15.11 -9.15
C TYR A 191 -5.84 -14.83 -7.66
N ILE A 192 -4.99 -13.89 -7.24
CA ILE A 192 -4.90 -13.45 -5.85
C ILE A 192 -5.17 -11.95 -5.80
N GLY A 193 -6.27 -11.56 -5.17
CA GLY A 193 -6.59 -10.15 -5.05
C GLY A 193 -8.00 -9.87 -4.55
N ARG A 194 -8.19 -8.69 -3.96
CA ARG A 194 -9.52 -8.21 -3.58
C ARG A 194 -10.28 -7.79 -4.83
N PRO A 195 -11.62 -8.02 -4.90
CA PRO A 195 -12.43 -7.46 -5.96
C PRO A 195 -12.50 -5.93 -5.78
N CYS A 196 -11.81 -5.20 -6.64
CA CYS A 196 -11.81 -3.74 -6.66
C CYS A 196 -11.55 -3.23 -8.08
N TYR A 197 -11.90 -1.96 -8.34
CA TYR A 197 -11.74 -1.33 -9.65
C TYR A 197 -10.34 -1.55 -10.26
N GLN A 198 -9.29 -1.32 -9.49
CA GLN A 198 -7.90 -1.46 -9.94
C GLN A 198 -7.54 -2.89 -10.39
N LYS A 199 -8.15 -3.90 -9.78
CA LYS A 199 -7.91 -5.33 -10.10
C LYS A 199 -8.80 -5.83 -11.23
N ASN A 200 -9.78 -5.05 -11.64
CA ASN A 200 -10.69 -5.31 -12.76
C ASN A 200 -11.24 -6.75 -12.82
N PRO A 201 -11.91 -7.21 -11.75
CA PRO A 201 -12.33 -8.62 -11.67
C PRO A 201 -13.39 -9.00 -12.72
N LEU A 202 -14.17 -8.04 -13.21
CA LEU A 202 -15.16 -8.30 -14.25
C LEU A 202 -14.51 -8.65 -15.58
N PHE A 203 -13.38 -8.01 -15.92
CA PHE A 203 -12.60 -8.38 -17.11
C PHE A 203 -11.97 -9.77 -16.97
N LEU A 204 -11.53 -10.13 -15.76
CA LEU A 204 -11.04 -11.48 -15.48
C LEU A 204 -12.11 -12.54 -15.81
N LEU A 205 -13.38 -12.30 -15.44
CA LEU A 205 -14.48 -13.21 -15.77
C LEU A 205 -14.69 -13.35 -17.28
N ASP A 206 -14.56 -12.28 -18.05
CA ASP A 206 -14.60 -12.34 -19.52
C ASP A 206 -13.47 -13.19 -20.09
N VAL A 207 -12.28 -13.10 -19.50
CA VAL A 207 -11.13 -13.93 -19.89
C VAL A 207 -11.40 -15.41 -19.56
N ILE A 208 -11.91 -15.70 -18.37
CA ILE A 208 -12.27 -17.06 -17.95
C ILE A 208 -13.30 -17.67 -18.91
N LYS A 209 -14.35 -16.91 -19.26
CA LYS A 209 -15.36 -17.35 -20.21
C LYS A 209 -14.73 -17.70 -21.57
N LYS A 210 -13.89 -16.84 -22.10
CA LYS A 210 -13.20 -17.07 -23.39
C LYS A 210 -12.29 -18.31 -23.38
N VAL A 211 -11.67 -18.61 -22.22
CA VAL A 211 -10.86 -19.83 -22.07
C VAL A 211 -11.75 -21.07 -22.05
N LYS A 212 -12.86 -21.05 -21.31
CA LYS A 212 -13.85 -22.14 -21.28
C LYS A 212 -14.45 -22.40 -22.67
N ASP A 213 -14.78 -21.36 -23.42
CA ASP A 213 -15.36 -21.48 -24.76
C ASP A 213 -14.39 -22.12 -25.80
N LYS A 214 -13.10 -22.24 -25.46
CA LYS A 214 -12.10 -22.93 -26.27
C LYS A 214 -11.85 -24.39 -25.86
N ASP A 215 -12.78 -25.00 -25.11
CA ASP A 215 -12.64 -26.35 -24.58
C ASP A 215 -11.33 -26.61 -23.80
N CYS A 216 -10.80 -25.56 -23.17
CA CYS A 216 -9.62 -25.67 -22.36
C CYS A 216 -9.99 -26.16 -20.96
N ASN A 217 -9.51 -27.34 -20.58
CA ASN A 217 -9.75 -27.93 -19.25
C ASN A 217 -8.83 -27.27 -18.20
N LEU A 218 -8.97 -25.94 -18.01
CA LEU A 218 -8.24 -25.16 -17.04
C LEU A 218 -9.17 -24.74 -15.91
N LYS A 219 -8.83 -25.11 -14.68
CA LYS A 219 -9.52 -24.61 -13.49
C LYS A 219 -9.04 -23.21 -13.13
N PHE A 220 -9.93 -22.39 -12.56
CA PHE A 220 -9.60 -21.07 -12.05
C PHE A 220 -9.88 -21.02 -10.56
N ILE A 221 -8.85 -20.61 -9.79
CA ILE A 221 -8.93 -20.43 -8.33
C ILE A 221 -8.82 -18.95 -8.04
N LEU A 222 -9.86 -18.36 -7.47
CA LEU A 222 -9.92 -16.95 -7.15
C LEU A 222 -9.79 -16.76 -5.63
N LEU A 223 -8.63 -16.27 -5.18
CA LEU A 223 -8.32 -16.00 -3.77
C LEU A 223 -8.52 -14.52 -3.44
N GLY A 224 -9.14 -14.23 -2.30
CA GLY A 224 -9.41 -12.87 -1.84
C GLY A 224 -10.74 -12.28 -2.32
N VAL A 225 -11.58 -13.06 -3.01
CA VAL A 225 -12.91 -12.62 -3.49
C VAL A 225 -14.00 -12.71 -2.42
N GLY A 226 -13.73 -13.31 -1.27
CA GLY A 226 -14.68 -13.39 -0.14
C GLY A 226 -14.84 -12.08 0.65
N TYR A 227 -14.16 -11.02 0.25
CA TYR A 227 -14.27 -9.73 0.91
C TYR A 227 -15.55 -9.02 0.47
N HIS A 228 -16.40 -8.63 1.42
CA HIS A 228 -17.63 -7.89 1.13
C HIS A 228 -17.31 -6.56 0.45
N SER A 229 -17.70 -6.44 -0.81
CA SER A 229 -17.54 -5.23 -1.61
C SER A 229 -18.62 -5.16 -2.67
N PRO A 230 -18.98 -3.96 -3.16
CA PRO A 230 -19.89 -3.82 -4.29
C PRO A 230 -19.43 -4.60 -5.53
N GLU A 231 -18.12 -4.67 -5.75
CA GLU A 231 -17.52 -5.41 -6.85
C GLU A 231 -17.75 -6.92 -6.74
N LEU A 232 -17.80 -7.48 -5.53
CA LEU A 232 -18.10 -8.89 -5.31
C LEU A 232 -19.51 -9.24 -5.80
N GLU A 233 -20.50 -8.40 -5.50
CA GLU A 233 -21.88 -8.63 -5.95
C GLU A 233 -21.99 -8.50 -7.48
N ALA A 234 -21.28 -7.55 -8.08
CA ALA A 234 -21.19 -7.43 -9.53
C ALA A 234 -20.50 -8.66 -10.18
N MET A 235 -19.46 -9.21 -9.54
CA MET A 235 -18.83 -10.46 -9.99
C MET A 235 -19.80 -11.63 -9.95
N LYS A 236 -20.54 -11.83 -8.85
CA LYS A 236 -21.51 -12.91 -8.70
C LYS A 236 -22.60 -12.81 -9.77
N ALA A 237 -23.16 -11.61 -10.00
CA ALA A 237 -24.14 -11.37 -11.03
C ALA A 237 -23.60 -11.75 -12.43
N LYS A 238 -22.39 -11.30 -12.75
CA LYS A 238 -21.75 -11.61 -14.03
C LYS A 238 -21.40 -13.09 -14.18
N MET A 239 -20.96 -13.76 -13.12
CA MET A 239 -20.71 -15.21 -13.15
C MET A 239 -22.00 -15.98 -13.46
N HIS A 240 -23.13 -15.58 -12.89
CA HIS A 240 -24.42 -16.18 -13.18
C HIS A 240 -24.87 -15.92 -14.63
N GLU A 241 -24.59 -14.75 -15.18
CA GLU A 241 -24.90 -14.41 -16.59
C GLU A 241 -24.06 -15.26 -17.58
N LEU A 242 -22.80 -15.51 -17.24
CA LEU A 242 -21.86 -16.22 -18.11
C LEU A 242 -21.97 -17.76 -18.04
N GLY A 243 -22.69 -18.31 -17.08
CA GLY A 243 -22.87 -19.76 -16.87
C GLY A 243 -21.66 -20.38 -16.20
#